data_c1fa401baa175568142ec18786462b7d
#
_entry.id   c1fa401baa175568142ec18786462b7d
#
_cell.length_a   1.000
_cell.length_b   1.000
_cell.length_c   1.000
_cell.angle_alpha   90.00
_cell.angle_beta   90.00
_cell.angle_gamma   90.00
#
_symmetry.space_group_name_H-M   'P 1'
#
loop_
_entity.id
_entity.type
_entity.pdbx_description
1 polymer ?
#
loop_
_entity_poly.entity_id
_entity_poly.type
_entity_poly.pdbx_seq_one_letter_code
_entity_poly.pdbx_strand_id
1 'polypeptide(L)'
;MKSEMLKEITDSISSKVGEETSSIIADDIGKLITANTQTIETIESLQKKIENLEETNKKLVSANGALLQQIPAVADYDKHQTEEAPAEKKAFNFHSVFDKNGKFKNEL
;
A
#
# COMPACT_ATOMS: atom_id res chain seq x y z
N MET A 1 23.62 4.43 1.94
CA MET A 1 24.79 3.81 2.57
C MET A 1 24.81 4.18 4.03
N LYS A 2 25.21 3.26 4.86
CA LYS A 2 25.26 3.56 6.29
C LYS A 2 26.31 4.62 6.57
N SER A 3 26.01 5.49 7.52
CA SER A 3 26.87 6.65 7.79
C SER A 3 28.27 6.23 8.20
N GLU A 4 28.39 5.18 9.02
CA GLU A 4 29.71 4.74 9.46
C GLU A 4 30.52 4.22 8.28
N MET A 5 29.86 3.47 7.40
CA MET A 5 30.56 2.93 6.24
C MET A 5 31.08 4.06 5.35
N LEU A 6 30.22 5.06 5.13
CA LEU A 6 30.63 6.20 4.32
C LEU A 6 31.80 6.93 4.98
N LYS A 7 31.74 7.08 6.28
CA LYS A 7 32.82 7.76 7.02
C LYS A 7 34.13 6.98 6.88
N GLU A 8 34.07 5.66 7.03
CA GLU A 8 35.25 4.85 6.90
C GLU A 8 35.87 4.99 5.52
N ILE A 9 35.02 5.01 4.50
CA ILE A 9 35.51 5.13 3.14
C ILE A 9 36.12 6.50 2.91
N THR A 10 35.49 7.55 3.38
CA THR A 10 36.00 8.90 3.20
C THR A 10 37.30 9.10 4.00
N ASP A 11 37.38 8.54 5.19
CA ASP A 11 38.61 8.61 5.98
C ASP A 11 39.72 7.86 5.27
N SER A 12 39.42 6.72 4.70
CA SER A 12 40.40 5.94 3.95
C SER A 12 40.91 6.72 2.74
N ILE A 13 39.98 7.37 2.02
CA ILE A 13 40.37 8.18 0.87
C ILE A 13 41.28 9.31 1.32
N SER A 14 40.90 10.00 2.40
CA SER A 14 41.71 11.11 2.91
C SER A 14 43.11 10.65 3.29
N SER A 15 43.23 9.49 3.90
CA SER A 15 44.54 8.95 4.27
C SER A 15 45.39 8.62 3.06
N LYS A 16 44.75 8.11 2.01
CA LYS A 16 45.49 7.67 0.84
C LYS A 16 45.98 8.82 -0.03
N VAL A 17 45.19 9.90 -0.08
CA VAL A 17 45.53 11.00 -0.96
C VAL A 17 46.48 12.02 -0.32
N GLY A 18 46.69 11.96 1.01
CA GLY A 18 47.55 12.90 1.69
C GLY A 18 46.81 14.15 2.11
N GLU A 19 47.46 14.91 2.97
CA GLU A 19 46.82 16.05 3.62
C GLU A 19 46.41 17.15 2.64
N GLU A 20 47.35 17.47 1.72
CA GLU A 20 47.06 18.54 0.78
C GLU A 20 45.88 18.20 -0.14
N THR A 21 45.89 17.02 -0.70
CA THR A 21 44.83 16.59 -1.58
C THR A 21 43.54 16.41 -0.82
N SER A 22 43.63 15.91 0.41
CA SER A 22 42.46 15.77 1.27
C SER A 22 41.77 17.10 1.49
N SER A 23 42.56 18.15 1.67
CA SER A 23 42.01 19.48 1.84
C SER A 23 41.25 19.96 0.58
N ILE A 24 41.80 19.62 -0.59
CA ILE A 24 41.19 20.01 -1.83
C ILE A 24 39.83 19.34 -2.03
N ILE A 25 39.73 18.08 -1.64
CA ILE A 25 38.50 17.31 -1.88
C ILE A 25 37.56 17.35 -0.68
N ALA A 26 37.92 18.08 0.38
CA ALA A 26 37.10 18.09 1.61
C ALA A 26 35.69 18.56 1.33
N ASP A 27 35.53 19.56 0.45
CA ASP A 27 34.22 20.07 0.13
C ASP A 27 33.36 19.02 -0.55
N ASP A 28 33.93 18.29 -1.46
CA ASP A 28 33.19 17.25 -2.18
C ASP A 28 32.82 16.10 -1.24
N ILE A 29 33.73 15.76 -0.34
CA ILE A 29 33.44 14.75 0.66
C ILE A 29 32.28 15.21 1.54
N GLY A 30 32.30 16.48 1.93
CA GLY A 30 31.20 17.04 2.72
C GLY A 30 29.88 16.96 2.01
N LYS A 31 29.89 17.27 0.71
CA LYS A 31 28.66 17.17 -0.08
C LYS A 31 28.16 15.72 -0.15
N LEU A 32 29.08 14.79 -0.30
CA LEU A 32 28.72 13.38 -0.37
C LEU A 32 28.11 12.91 0.94
N ILE A 33 28.68 13.31 2.06
CA ILE A 33 28.14 12.94 3.37
C ILE A 33 26.76 13.56 3.56
N THR A 34 26.60 14.81 3.17
CA THR A 34 25.32 15.48 3.30
C THR A 34 24.25 14.79 2.44
N ALA A 35 24.59 14.47 1.22
CA ALA A 35 23.66 13.79 0.32
C ALA A 35 23.27 12.43 0.89
N ASN A 36 24.22 11.72 1.45
CA ASN A 36 23.93 10.41 2.03
C ASN A 36 23.03 10.54 3.26
N THR A 37 23.26 11.55 4.07
CA THR A 37 22.42 11.79 5.23
C THR A 37 20.98 12.08 4.81
N GLN A 38 20.82 12.91 3.79
CA GLN A 38 19.48 13.21 3.28
C GLN A 38 18.81 11.97 2.74
N THR A 39 19.56 11.12 2.08
CA THR A 39 19.02 9.86 1.57
C THR A 39 18.55 8.97 2.71
N ILE A 40 19.33 8.87 3.75
CA ILE A 40 18.97 8.07 4.92
C ILE A 40 17.70 8.61 5.55
N GLU A 41 17.62 9.93 5.71
CA GLU A 41 16.42 10.55 6.29
C GLU A 41 15.19 10.27 5.43
N THR A 42 15.35 10.31 4.12
CA THR A 42 14.25 10.01 3.22
C THR A 42 13.80 8.57 3.37
N ILE A 43 14.76 7.65 3.47
CA ILE A 43 14.44 6.24 3.65
C ILE A 43 13.68 6.03 4.96
N GLU A 44 14.13 6.66 6.04
CA GLU A 44 13.45 6.52 7.32
C GLU A 44 12.04 7.07 7.26
N SER A 45 11.88 8.20 6.59
CA SER A 45 10.57 8.80 6.43
C SER A 45 9.64 7.88 5.63
N LEU A 46 10.16 7.28 4.57
CA LEU A 46 9.38 6.35 3.76
C LEU A 46 9.01 5.10 4.53
N GLN A 47 9.92 4.60 5.35
CA GLN A 47 9.63 3.44 6.17
C GLN A 47 8.50 3.73 7.15
N LYS A 48 8.50 4.92 7.75
CA LYS A 48 7.41 5.30 8.63
C LYS A 48 6.09 5.39 7.89
N LYS A 49 6.11 5.90 6.67
CA LYS A 49 4.91 5.96 5.87
C LYS A 49 4.38 4.57 5.55
N ILE A 50 5.29 3.65 5.23
CA ILE A 50 4.90 2.28 4.96
C ILE A 50 4.24 1.66 6.17
N GLU A 51 4.83 1.85 7.35
CA GLU A 51 4.25 1.32 8.58
C GLU A 51 2.86 1.88 8.83
N ASN A 52 2.70 3.19 8.62
CA ASN A 52 1.40 3.82 8.80
C ASN A 52 0.38 3.30 7.81
N LEU A 53 0.81 3.11 6.56
CA LEU A 53 -0.08 2.59 5.54
C LEU A 53 -0.46 1.15 5.81
N GLU A 54 0.47 0.36 6.31
CA GLU A 54 0.16 -1.02 6.67
C GLU A 54 -0.84 -1.09 7.80
N GLU A 55 -0.67 -0.22 8.79
CA GLU A 55 -1.59 -0.18 9.90
C GLU A 55 -2.97 0.26 9.43
N THR A 56 -3.01 1.30 8.59
CA THR A 56 -4.26 1.77 8.03
C THR A 56 -4.93 0.67 7.21
N ASN A 57 -4.14 -0.06 6.42
CA ASN A 57 -4.65 -1.18 5.64
C ASN A 57 -5.27 -2.24 6.55
N LYS A 58 -4.58 -2.57 7.63
CA LYS A 58 -5.13 -3.54 8.57
C LYS A 58 -6.45 -3.08 9.13
N LYS A 59 -6.54 -1.81 9.49
CA LYS A 59 -7.78 -1.27 10.03
C LYS A 59 -8.88 -1.29 8.98
N LEU A 60 -8.56 -0.97 7.74
CA LEU A 60 -9.54 -0.99 6.67
C LEU A 60 -10.01 -2.40 6.37
N VAL A 61 -9.08 -3.35 6.33
CA VAL A 61 -9.44 -4.74 6.11
C VAL A 61 -10.36 -5.23 7.23
N SER A 62 -10.04 -4.86 8.45
CA SER A 62 -10.85 -5.25 9.60
C SER A 62 -12.23 -4.63 9.51
N ALA A 63 -12.30 -3.34 9.15
CA ALA A 63 -13.57 -2.65 9.02
C ALA A 63 -14.38 -3.24 7.87
N ASN A 64 -13.74 -3.54 6.77
CA ASN A 64 -14.43 -4.17 5.65
C ASN A 64 -14.94 -5.55 6.02
N GLY A 65 -14.17 -6.30 6.78
CA GLY A 65 -14.62 -7.59 7.25
C GLY A 65 -15.84 -7.48 8.13
N ALA A 66 -15.85 -6.49 9.02
CA ALA A 66 -17.01 -6.27 9.87
C ALA A 66 -18.22 -5.89 9.04
N LEU A 67 -18.03 -5.04 8.04
CA LEU A 67 -19.14 -4.67 7.17
C LEU A 67 -19.66 -5.86 6.39
N LEU A 68 -18.76 -6.70 5.91
CA LEU A 68 -19.18 -7.88 5.16
C LEU A 68 -19.98 -8.85 6.03
N GLN A 69 -19.72 -8.89 7.30
CA GLN A 69 -20.48 -9.73 8.20
C GLN A 69 -21.91 -9.25 8.34
N GLN A 70 -22.17 -7.99 8.10
CA GLN A 70 -23.52 -7.45 8.15
C GLN A 70 -24.30 -7.69 6.87
N ILE A 71 -23.60 -7.85 5.76
CA ILE A 71 -24.24 -8.01 4.47
C ILE A 71 -25.06 -9.28 4.35
N PRO A 72 -24.61 -10.43 4.85
CA PRO A 72 -25.40 -11.65 4.67
C PRO A 72 -26.82 -11.54 5.23
N ALA A 73 -26.98 -10.89 6.37
CA ALA A 73 -28.33 -10.73 6.93
C ALA A 73 -29.19 -9.91 5.99
N VAL A 74 -28.65 -8.86 5.44
CA VAL A 74 -29.35 -8.03 4.48
C VAL A 74 -29.64 -8.80 3.21
N ALA A 75 -28.70 -9.56 2.74
CA ALA A 75 -28.85 -10.35 1.53
C ALA A 75 -29.93 -11.41 1.70
N ASP A 76 -29.97 -12.06 2.84
CA ASP A 76 -31.01 -13.04 3.11
C ASP A 76 -32.38 -12.38 3.11
N TYR A 77 -32.48 -11.24 3.71
CA TYR A 77 -33.73 -10.52 3.77
C TYR A 77 -34.20 -10.17 2.37
N ASP A 78 -33.33 -9.65 1.56
CA ASP A 78 -33.68 -9.30 0.19
C ASP A 78 -34.06 -10.53 -0.60
N LYS A 79 -33.39 -11.62 -0.38
CA LYS A 79 -33.68 -12.85 -1.09
C LYS A 79 -35.09 -13.32 -0.82
N HIS A 80 -35.50 -13.26 0.42
CA HIS A 80 -36.83 -13.67 0.77
C HIS A 80 -37.87 -12.81 0.08
N GLN A 81 -37.64 -11.54 0.05
CA GLN A 81 -38.59 -10.65 -0.58
C GLN A 81 -38.73 -10.89 -2.05
N THR A 82 -37.62 -11.09 -2.71
CA THR A 82 -37.65 -11.28 -4.16
C THR A 82 -38.18 -12.63 -4.54
N GLU A 83 -38.00 -13.61 -3.73
CA GLU A 83 -38.48 -14.94 -4.07
C GLU A 83 -39.96 -14.99 -4.04
N GLU A 84 -40.56 -14.26 -3.17
CA GLU A 84 -42.00 -14.19 -3.22
C GLU A 84 -42.48 -13.47 -4.40
N ALA A 85 -41.77 -12.56 -4.81
CA ALA A 85 -42.17 -11.92 -6.01
C ALA A 85 -41.98 -12.81 -7.13
N PRO A 86 -41.75 -13.60 -7.14
CA PRO A 86 -41.49 -14.23 -7.83
C PRO A 86 -40.80 -14.92 -8.02
N ALA A 87 -40.96 -14.67 -7.67
CA ALA A 87 -40.26 -14.85 -7.78
C ALA A 87 -39.74 -14.60 -8.22
N GLU A 88 -39.81 -14.17 -8.21
CA GLU A 88 -39.20 -13.96 -8.42
C GLU A 88 -38.74 -13.49 -8.61
N LYS A 89 -38.98 -13.20 -8.66
CA LYS A 89 -38.22 -12.93 -8.67
C LYS A 89 -37.63 -13.25 -8.61
N LYS A 90 -38.12 -13.61 -8.60
CA LYS A 90 -37.28 -14.03 -8.39
C LYS A 90 -36.35 -13.54 -7.71
N ALA A 91 -35.98 -13.97 -6.60
CA ALA A 91 -34.80 -13.39 -6.12
C ALA A 91 -34.18 -12.63 -7.19
N PHE A 92 -33.97 -11.39 -6.94
CA PHE A 92 -33.17 -10.71 -7.89
C PHE A 92 -31.75 -11.14 -7.61
N ASN A 93 -31.18 -11.80 -8.51
CA ASN A 93 -29.76 -12.03 -8.44
C ASN A 93 -29.27 -11.89 -9.86
N PHE A 94 -28.00 -11.88 -10.00
CA PHE A 94 -27.44 -11.63 -11.30
C PHE A 94 -27.87 -12.68 -12.29
N HIS A 95 -28.00 -13.86 -11.82
CA HIS A 95 -28.46 -14.97 -12.66
C HIS A 95 -29.89 -14.78 -13.10
N SER A 96 -30.70 -14.25 -12.23
CA SER A 96 -32.09 -14.02 -12.59
C SER A 96 -32.25 -12.94 -13.63
N VAL A 97 -31.36 -11.98 -13.60
CA VAL A 97 -31.42 -10.87 -14.54
C VAL A 97 -31.16 -11.39 -15.94
N PHE A 98 -30.29 -12.33 -16.08
CA PHE A 98 -29.98 -12.93 -17.37
C PHE A 98 -30.69 -14.26 -17.45
N ASP A 99 -31.36 -14.49 -18.55
CA ASP A 99 -31.97 -15.78 -18.73
C ASP A 99 -30.90 -16.79 -19.11
N LYS A 100 -31.36 -17.96 -19.52
CA LYS A 100 -30.43 -19.04 -19.81
C LYS A 100 -29.56 -18.73 -20.98
N ASN A 101 -29.95 -17.84 -21.81
CA ASN A 101 -29.18 -17.46 -22.96
C ASN A 101 -28.20 -16.37 -22.69
N GLY A 102 -28.15 -15.91 -21.45
CA GLY A 102 -27.29 -14.82 -21.11
C GLY A 102 -27.85 -13.47 -21.42
N LYS A 103 -29.08 -13.41 -21.84
CA LYS A 103 -29.71 -12.15 -22.10
C LYS A 103 -30.30 -11.56 -20.86
N PHE A 104 -30.42 -10.28 -20.89
CA PHE A 104 -31.07 -9.61 -19.79
C PHE A 104 -32.50 -10.06 -19.70
N LYS A 105 -32.84 -10.57 -18.57
CA LYS A 105 -34.14 -11.17 -18.41
C LYS A 105 -35.11 -10.13 -17.92
N ASN A 106 -35.93 -9.65 -18.77
CA ASN A 106 -36.83 -8.58 -18.39
C ASN A 106 -38.28 -9.00 -18.34
N GLU A 107 -38.56 -10.19 -18.68
CA GLU A 107 -39.95 -10.62 -18.59
C GLU A 107 -40.28 -11.13 -17.23
N LEU A 108 -39.46 -11.01 -16.32
CA LEU A 108 -39.72 -11.44 -15.01
C LEU A 108 -40.82 -10.78 -14.34
#